data_ab1b82e33c8c6f18ac4c413098ecf9d9
#
_entry.id   ab1b82e33c8c6f18ac4c413098ecf9d9
#
_cell.length_a   1.000
_cell.length_b   1.000
_cell.length_c   1.000
_cell.angle_alpha   90.00
_cell.angle_beta   90.00
_cell.angle_gamma   90.00
#
_symmetry.space_group_name_H-M   'P 1'
#
loop_
_entity.id
_entity.type
_entity.pdbx_description
1 polymer ?
#
loop_
_entity_poly.entity_id
_entity_poly.type
_entity_poly.pdbx_seq_one_letter_code
_entity_poly.pdbx_strand_id
1 'polypeptide(L)'
;MRTLKHFALVGIAAAAAFAAEIAGTSQERVAGRPKIIDGDSFEIGAVGVRLFGVDAPEGRQSCTRSDGDWACGEAAAAQLRRLVGSRDVVCERRDVDTYGRIVAVCRVGPTDLGAAMVRAGFAVAYLRYSDDYADEERDARAARRGVWAGEFASPEQYRRDERQEQRAEPQRSEPTERYSEPAQRAGRRDGCDIKGNVSARGAKIYHTPDSASYDETVIDESRGERWFCTETEARGAGWRAPRASAR
;
A
#
# COMPACT_ATOMS: atom_id res chain seq x y z
N MET A 1 -60.73 52.38 -54.53
CA MET A 1 -59.38 51.95 -54.90
C MET A 1 -58.81 51.31 -53.69
N ARG A 2 -58.53 49.99 -53.75
CA ARG A 2 -58.30 49.09 -52.59
C ARG A 2 -56.82 48.94 -52.35
N THR A 3 -56.32 49.28 -51.14
CA THR A 3 -54.96 49.05 -50.67
C THR A 3 -54.89 47.69 -49.97
N LEU A 4 -54.06 46.81 -50.51
CA LEU A 4 -53.79 45.49 -49.97
C LEU A 4 -52.70 45.62 -48.95
N LYS A 5 -53.00 45.26 -47.69
CA LYS A 5 -51.97 45.19 -46.60
C LYS A 5 -51.36 43.80 -46.60
N HIS A 6 -50.03 43.71 -46.81
CA HIS A 6 -49.29 42.49 -46.65
C HIS A 6 -48.87 42.37 -45.19
N PHE A 7 -49.30 41.29 -44.51
CA PHE A 7 -48.82 40.89 -43.21
C PHE A 7 -47.58 40.00 -43.42
N ALA A 8 -46.42 40.46 -42.97
CA ALA A 8 -45.25 39.66 -42.90
C ALA A 8 -45.24 38.88 -41.55
N LEU A 9 -45.28 37.55 -41.64
CA LEU A 9 -45.04 36.64 -40.49
C LEU A 9 -43.54 36.58 -40.21
N VAL A 10 -43.14 37.11 -39.07
CA VAL A 10 -41.75 36.89 -38.53
C VAL A 10 -41.78 35.60 -37.75
N GLY A 11 -41.17 34.58 -38.32
CA GLY A 11 -40.91 33.31 -37.60
C GLY A 11 -39.74 33.45 -36.62
N ILE A 12 -40.03 33.30 -35.34
CA ILE A 12 -39.01 33.24 -34.30
C ILE A 12 -38.49 31.79 -34.26
N ALA A 13 -37.28 31.57 -34.77
CA ALA A 13 -36.55 30.32 -34.59
C ALA A 13 -35.95 30.33 -33.20
N ALA A 14 -36.48 29.51 -32.29
CA ALA A 14 -35.89 29.25 -31.00
C ALA A 14 -34.68 28.31 -31.19
N ALA A 15 -33.46 28.84 -31.08
CA ALA A 15 -32.24 28.06 -30.99
C ALA A 15 -32.12 27.50 -29.59
N ALA A 16 -32.43 26.21 -29.43
CA ALA A 16 -32.14 25.48 -28.22
C ALA A 16 -30.62 25.26 -28.16
N ALA A 17 -29.94 26.04 -27.33
CA ALA A 17 -28.55 25.82 -26.99
C ALA A 17 -28.45 24.58 -26.07
N PHE A 18 -28.00 23.45 -26.61
CA PHE A 18 -27.59 22.30 -25.84
C PHE A 18 -26.30 22.69 -25.11
N ALA A 19 -26.40 23.07 -23.84
CA ALA A 19 -25.26 23.11 -22.94
C ALA A 19 -24.86 21.66 -22.64
N ALA A 20 -23.84 21.16 -23.34
CA ALA A 20 -23.17 19.93 -22.94
C ALA A 20 -22.46 20.22 -21.63
N GLU A 21 -23.04 19.84 -20.50
CA GLU A 21 -22.33 19.71 -19.23
C GLU A 21 -21.21 18.66 -19.42
N ILE A 22 -19.99 19.15 -19.58
CA ILE A 22 -18.79 18.32 -19.45
C ILE A 22 -18.76 17.94 -17.98
N ALA A 23 -19.27 16.75 -17.64
CA ALA A 23 -19.04 16.10 -16.36
C ALA A 23 -17.54 15.81 -16.29
N GLY A 24 -16.76 16.80 -15.85
CA GLY A 24 -15.38 16.61 -15.46
C GLY A 24 -15.38 15.60 -14.32
N THR A 25 -14.83 14.41 -14.56
CA THR A 25 -14.54 13.45 -13.50
C THR A 25 -13.71 14.18 -12.46
N SER A 26 -14.31 14.58 -11.35
CA SER A 26 -13.57 15.17 -10.23
C SER A 26 -12.59 14.13 -9.75
N GLN A 27 -11.32 14.28 -10.13
CA GLN A 27 -10.26 13.45 -9.59
C GLN A 27 -10.31 13.58 -8.06
N GLU A 28 -10.48 12.43 -7.39
CA GLU A 28 -10.56 12.40 -5.94
C GLU A 28 -9.30 13.05 -5.35
N ARG A 29 -9.49 14.06 -4.52
CA ARG A 29 -8.41 14.82 -3.87
C ARG A 29 -8.37 14.48 -2.40
N VAL A 30 -7.15 14.27 -1.90
CA VAL A 30 -6.88 14.16 -0.47
C VAL A 30 -5.91 15.28 -0.09
N ALA A 31 -6.24 16.03 0.95
CA ALA A 31 -5.39 17.13 1.41
C ALA A 31 -5.30 17.15 2.92
N GLY A 32 -4.13 17.55 3.43
CA GLY A 32 -3.90 17.71 4.86
C GLY A 32 -2.43 17.52 5.24
N ARG A 33 -2.18 17.52 6.56
CA ARG A 33 -0.86 17.32 7.12
C ARG A 33 -0.45 15.86 7.00
N PRO A 34 0.64 15.53 6.30
CA PRO A 34 1.07 14.16 6.15
C PRO A 34 1.91 13.68 7.33
N LYS A 35 1.76 12.41 7.67
CA LYS A 35 2.68 11.63 8.50
C LYS A 35 3.56 10.79 7.57
N ILE A 36 4.82 11.21 7.38
CA ILE A 36 5.75 10.54 6.47
C ILE A 36 6.17 9.19 7.03
N ILE A 37 6.02 8.13 6.21
CA ILE A 37 6.43 6.76 6.50
C ILE A 37 7.83 6.53 5.96
N ASP A 38 8.02 6.70 4.64
CA ASP A 38 9.28 6.52 3.91
C ASP A 38 9.47 7.60 2.84
N GLY A 39 10.33 7.36 1.84
CA GLY A 39 10.67 8.34 0.81
C GLY A 39 9.60 8.57 -0.26
N ASP A 40 8.60 7.70 -0.38
CA ASP A 40 7.51 7.81 -1.35
C ASP A 40 6.12 7.53 -0.77
N SER A 41 6.00 7.29 0.53
CA SER A 41 4.73 6.94 1.17
C SER A 41 4.50 7.72 2.47
N PHE A 42 3.23 8.09 2.71
CA PHE A 42 2.79 8.80 3.91
C PHE A 42 1.29 8.60 4.15
N GLU A 43 0.80 9.03 5.29
CA GLU A 43 -0.61 9.05 5.65
C GLU A 43 -1.12 10.48 5.77
N ILE A 44 -2.34 10.73 5.29
CA ILE A 44 -3.13 11.96 5.58
C ILE A 44 -4.38 11.52 6.33
N GLY A 45 -4.42 11.76 7.63
CA GLY A 45 -5.45 11.18 8.50
C GLY A 45 -5.39 9.66 8.47
N ALA A 46 -6.46 8.99 8.04
CA ALA A 46 -6.55 7.54 7.90
C ALA A 46 -6.24 7.05 6.46
N VAL A 47 -5.91 7.95 5.54
CA VAL A 47 -5.68 7.61 4.13
C VAL A 47 -4.20 7.41 3.87
N GLY A 48 -3.81 6.18 3.49
CA GLY A 48 -2.48 5.87 3.00
C GLY A 48 -2.28 6.41 1.58
N VAL A 49 -1.16 7.09 1.35
CA VAL A 49 -0.79 7.69 0.07
C VAL A 49 0.57 7.17 -0.37
N ARG A 50 0.69 6.81 -1.65
CA ARG A 50 1.94 6.54 -2.34
C ARG A 50 2.12 7.55 -3.47
N LEU A 51 3.30 8.14 -3.58
CA LEU A 51 3.62 9.04 -4.68
C LEU A 51 3.58 8.30 -6.02
N PHE A 52 2.85 8.85 -6.98
CA PHE A 52 2.75 8.31 -8.33
C PHE A 52 4.06 8.44 -9.08
N GLY A 53 4.41 7.42 -9.88
CA GLY A 53 5.51 7.47 -10.84
C GLY A 53 6.93 7.47 -10.25
N VAL A 54 7.08 7.29 -8.95
CA VAL A 54 8.38 7.24 -8.26
C VAL A 54 8.52 6.00 -7.39
N ASP A 55 9.78 5.62 -7.11
CA ASP A 55 10.14 4.53 -6.21
C ASP A 55 11.35 4.96 -5.38
N ALA A 56 11.18 5.13 -4.08
CA ALA A 56 12.25 5.57 -3.18
C ALA A 56 12.96 4.39 -2.53
N PRO A 57 14.22 4.53 -2.10
CA PRO A 57 14.89 3.54 -1.27
C PRO A 57 14.04 3.18 -0.05
N GLU A 58 13.96 1.87 0.23
CA GLU A 58 13.21 1.34 1.37
C GLU A 58 13.77 1.86 2.70
N GLY A 59 12.93 2.02 3.71
CA GLY A 59 13.32 2.69 4.97
C GLY A 59 14.61 2.18 5.61
N ARG A 60 14.89 0.87 5.49
CA ARG A 60 16.12 0.23 6.02
C ARG A 60 17.21 0.03 4.98
N GLN A 61 17.01 0.49 3.74
CA GLN A 61 17.97 0.32 2.67
C GLN A 61 19.22 1.14 2.91
N SER A 62 20.38 0.50 2.77
CA SER A 62 21.70 1.14 2.72
C SER A 62 22.20 1.24 1.28
N CYS A 63 22.95 2.30 1.02
CA CYS A 63 23.62 2.58 -0.24
C CYS A 63 25.09 2.86 0.03
N THR A 64 25.97 2.65 -0.97
CA THR A 64 27.42 2.85 -0.84
C THR A 64 27.83 4.13 -1.52
N ARG A 65 28.76 4.89 -0.92
CA ARG A 65 29.44 6.05 -1.49
C ARG A 65 30.97 5.88 -1.32
N SER A 66 31.72 6.82 -1.88
CA SER A 66 33.18 6.84 -1.74
C SER A 66 33.67 6.95 -0.30
N ASP A 67 32.86 7.50 0.60
CA ASP A 67 33.12 7.69 2.02
C ASP A 67 32.50 6.60 2.92
N GLY A 68 31.88 5.57 2.32
CA GLY A 68 31.28 4.43 3.00
C GLY A 68 29.78 4.26 2.80
N ASP A 69 29.21 3.34 3.54
CA ASP A 69 27.77 3.05 3.50
C ASP A 69 26.97 4.11 4.25
N TRP A 70 25.76 4.39 3.77
CA TRP A 70 24.85 5.35 4.37
C TRP A 70 23.40 4.89 4.28
N ALA A 71 22.57 5.29 5.23
CA ALA A 71 21.16 4.94 5.32
C ALA A 71 20.34 5.75 4.29
N CYS A 72 20.37 5.35 3.02
CA CYS A 72 19.72 6.07 1.93
C CYS A 72 18.20 6.08 2.05
N GLY A 73 17.59 5.03 2.60
CA GLY A 73 16.15 4.98 2.85
C GLY A 73 15.71 6.00 3.90
N GLU A 74 16.42 6.10 5.03
CA GLU A 74 16.14 7.12 6.04
C GLU A 74 16.34 8.53 5.50
N ALA A 75 17.39 8.72 4.68
CA ALA A 75 17.67 10.00 4.04
C ALA A 75 16.59 10.40 3.03
N ALA A 76 16.00 9.43 2.29
CA ALA A 76 14.87 9.67 1.41
C ALA A 76 13.63 10.14 2.20
N ALA A 77 13.29 9.45 3.29
CA ALA A 77 12.20 9.87 4.18
C ALA A 77 12.46 11.27 4.78
N ALA A 78 13.70 11.56 5.20
CA ALA A 78 14.09 12.86 5.70
C ALA A 78 13.98 13.97 4.63
N GLN A 79 14.32 13.65 3.38
CA GLN A 79 14.16 14.59 2.27
C GLN A 79 12.69 14.91 2.02
N LEU A 80 11.80 13.91 2.02
CA LEU A 80 10.38 14.15 1.84
C LEU A 80 9.82 15.01 3.00
N ARG A 81 10.23 14.74 4.25
CA ARG A 81 9.88 15.59 5.40
C ARG A 81 10.34 17.05 5.21
N ARG A 82 11.54 17.28 4.69
CA ARG A 82 12.04 18.63 4.39
C ARG A 82 11.22 19.34 3.32
N LEU A 83 10.86 18.63 2.24
CA LEU A 83 10.03 19.18 1.16
C LEU A 83 8.65 19.59 1.66
N VAL A 84 8.05 18.78 2.51
CA VAL A 84 6.74 19.08 3.12
C VAL A 84 6.84 20.17 4.17
N GLY A 85 7.81 20.09 5.07
CA GLY A 85 7.95 20.97 6.22
C GLY A 85 6.71 20.88 7.13
N SER A 86 6.18 22.05 7.50
CA SER A 86 4.95 22.16 8.30
C SER A 86 3.71 22.48 7.47
N ARG A 87 3.71 22.19 6.17
CA ARG A 87 2.63 22.55 5.25
C ARG A 87 1.70 21.37 4.99
N ASP A 88 0.50 21.65 4.53
CA ASP A 88 -0.40 20.65 4.02
C ASP A 88 0.03 20.23 2.61
N VAL A 89 -0.22 18.95 2.31
CA VAL A 89 -0.02 18.33 1.00
C VAL A 89 -1.38 18.20 0.34
N VAL A 90 -1.44 18.44 -0.96
CA VAL A 90 -2.62 18.19 -1.80
C VAL A 90 -2.25 17.09 -2.78
N CYS A 91 -2.99 15.99 -2.77
CA CYS A 91 -2.79 14.82 -3.61
C CYS A 91 -3.96 14.63 -4.56
N GLU A 92 -3.68 14.47 -5.83
CA GLU A 92 -4.64 14.13 -6.89
C GLU A 92 -4.46 12.64 -7.22
N ARG A 93 -5.48 11.85 -6.91
CA ARG A 93 -5.46 10.41 -7.11
C ARG A 93 -5.31 10.05 -8.58
N ARG A 94 -4.45 9.09 -8.86
CA ARG A 94 -4.28 8.43 -10.17
C ARG A 94 -4.78 6.99 -10.14
N ASP A 95 -4.52 6.28 -9.03
CA ASP A 95 -4.81 4.85 -8.88
C ASP A 95 -4.98 4.47 -7.41
N VAL A 96 -5.20 3.18 -7.13
CA VAL A 96 -5.15 2.55 -5.82
C VAL A 96 -4.29 1.29 -5.92
N ASP A 97 -3.32 1.15 -5.04
CA ASP A 97 -2.47 -0.02 -5.03
C ASP A 97 -3.12 -1.24 -4.34
N THR A 98 -2.43 -2.38 -4.42
CA THR A 98 -2.91 -3.65 -3.84
C THR A 98 -3.03 -3.64 -2.32
N TYR A 99 -2.45 -2.65 -1.65
CA TYR A 99 -2.52 -2.43 -0.20
C TYR A 99 -3.64 -1.47 0.20
N GLY A 100 -4.37 -0.93 -0.78
CA GLY A 100 -5.45 0.03 -0.56
C GLY A 100 -4.98 1.48 -0.37
N ARG A 101 -3.69 1.78 -0.62
CA ARG A 101 -3.21 3.17 -0.61
C ARG A 101 -3.59 3.85 -1.91
N ILE A 102 -3.93 5.14 -1.85
CA ILE A 102 -4.08 5.93 -3.06
C ILE A 102 -2.69 6.19 -3.68
N VAL A 103 -2.56 5.94 -4.97
CA VAL A 103 -1.39 6.34 -5.77
C VAL A 103 -1.71 7.70 -6.39
N ALA A 104 -0.94 8.73 -6.05
CA ALA A 104 -1.32 10.11 -6.33
C ALA A 104 -0.14 11.00 -6.69
N VAL A 105 -0.41 12.01 -7.53
CA VAL A 105 0.49 13.16 -7.72
C VAL A 105 0.23 14.14 -6.58
N CYS A 106 1.24 14.38 -5.74
CA CYS A 106 1.12 15.17 -4.54
C CYS A 106 1.97 16.43 -4.60
N ARG A 107 1.40 17.55 -4.11
CA ARG A 107 2.04 18.87 -4.18
C ARG A 107 2.00 19.58 -2.84
N VAL A 108 3.03 20.39 -2.63
CA VAL A 108 3.08 21.40 -1.57
C VAL A 108 3.25 22.77 -2.21
N GLY A 109 2.17 23.55 -2.27
CA GLY A 109 2.13 24.74 -3.11
C GLY A 109 2.40 24.38 -4.59
N PRO A 110 3.33 25.04 -5.28
CA PRO A 110 3.64 24.74 -6.67
C PRO A 110 4.55 23.50 -6.85
N THR A 111 5.13 22.97 -5.76
CA THR A 111 6.15 21.92 -5.82
C THR A 111 5.51 20.54 -5.93
N ASP A 112 5.77 19.82 -7.02
CA ASP A 112 5.48 18.40 -7.16
C ASP A 112 6.49 17.61 -6.34
N LEU A 113 5.98 16.80 -5.38
CA LEU A 113 6.83 16.06 -4.46
C LEU A 113 7.58 14.91 -5.16
N GLY A 114 6.94 14.22 -6.12
CA GLY A 114 7.58 13.17 -6.91
C GLY A 114 8.75 13.71 -7.71
N ALA A 115 8.51 14.74 -8.51
CA ALA A 115 9.55 15.42 -9.28
C ALA A 115 10.71 15.93 -8.40
N ALA A 116 10.39 16.51 -7.25
CA ALA A 116 11.39 17.04 -6.33
C ALA A 116 12.25 15.93 -5.69
N MET A 117 11.64 14.80 -5.35
CA MET A 117 12.35 13.63 -4.81
C MET A 117 13.30 13.01 -5.85
N VAL A 118 12.82 12.81 -7.07
CA VAL A 118 13.64 12.25 -8.16
C VAL A 118 14.77 13.21 -8.53
N ARG A 119 14.49 14.51 -8.72
CA ARG A 119 15.51 15.52 -9.06
C ARG A 119 16.60 15.65 -8.00
N ALA A 120 16.26 15.43 -6.73
CA ALA A 120 17.21 15.41 -5.62
C ALA A 120 17.98 14.08 -5.50
N GLY A 121 17.61 13.04 -6.24
CA GLY A 121 18.21 11.72 -6.20
C GLY A 121 17.82 10.91 -4.95
N PHE A 122 16.66 11.16 -4.37
CA PHE A 122 16.11 10.40 -3.23
C PHE A 122 14.93 9.51 -3.61
N ALA A 123 14.59 9.44 -4.89
CA ALA A 123 13.74 8.45 -5.51
C ALA A 123 14.22 8.23 -6.95
N VAL A 124 13.86 7.11 -7.54
CA VAL A 124 14.02 6.81 -8.97
C VAL A 124 12.70 7.01 -9.69
N ALA A 125 12.71 7.34 -10.97
CA ALA A 125 11.51 7.33 -11.79
C ALA A 125 11.06 5.89 -12.00
N TYR A 126 9.77 5.61 -11.75
CA TYR A 126 9.23 4.27 -11.89
C TYR A 126 8.70 4.06 -13.31
N LEU A 127 9.64 3.96 -14.26
CA LEU A 127 9.41 3.93 -15.70
C LEU A 127 8.48 2.80 -16.18
N ARG A 128 8.22 1.82 -15.34
CA ARG A 128 7.24 0.75 -15.62
C ARG A 128 5.81 1.27 -15.65
N TYR A 129 5.52 2.37 -14.94
CA TYR A 129 4.18 2.93 -14.80
C TYR A 129 4.01 4.29 -15.45
N SER A 130 5.07 5.11 -15.48
CA SER A 130 5.04 6.46 -16.05
C SER A 130 6.44 6.93 -16.38
N ASP A 131 6.58 7.73 -17.43
CA ASP A 131 7.79 8.46 -17.81
C ASP A 131 7.78 9.92 -17.32
N ASP A 132 6.78 10.33 -16.54
CA ASP A 132 6.57 11.71 -16.07
C ASP A 132 7.81 12.32 -15.41
N TYR A 133 8.68 11.50 -14.79
CA TYR A 133 9.89 11.96 -14.07
C TYR A 133 11.20 11.45 -14.66
N ALA A 134 11.19 10.99 -15.90
CA ALA A 134 12.38 10.46 -16.58
C ALA A 134 13.46 11.53 -16.76
N ASP A 135 13.07 12.77 -17.02
CA ASP A 135 13.98 13.89 -17.20
C ASP A 135 14.64 14.30 -15.89
N GLU A 136 13.87 14.35 -14.79
CA GLU A 136 14.37 14.59 -13.44
C GLU A 136 15.41 13.54 -13.01
N GLU A 137 15.16 12.26 -13.34
CA GLU A 137 16.10 11.19 -13.05
C GLU A 137 17.38 11.35 -13.88
N ARG A 138 17.29 11.65 -15.17
CA ARG A 138 18.44 11.87 -16.02
C ARG A 138 19.32 13.00 -15.46
N ASP A 139 18.71 14.10 -15.05
CA ASP A 139 19.41 15.23 -14.45
C ASP A 139 20.05 14.89 -13.09
N ALA A 140 19.36 14.10 -12.26
CA ALA A 140 19.89 13.64 -10.98
C ALA A 140 21.11 12.72 -11.18
N ARG A 141 21.04 11.79 -12.14
CA ARG A 141 22.14 10.89 -12.53
C ARG A 141 23.34 11.67 -13.05
N ALA A 142 23.13 12.59 -14.00
CA ALA A 142 24.20 13.40 -14.59
C ALA A 142 24.92 14.24 -13.52
N ALA A 143 24.19 14.77 -12.57
CA ALA A 143 24.72 15.57 -11.46
C ALA A 143 25.16 14.73 -10.25
N ARG A 144 25.08 13.40 -10.29
CA ARG A 144 25.43 12.46 -9.21
C ARG A 144 24.76 12.82 -7.88
N ARG A 145 23.47 13.15 -7.89
CA ARG A 145 22.74 13.55 -6.69
C ARG A 145 22.22 12.34 -5.93
N GLY A 146 22.17 12.45 -4.61
CA GLY A 146 21.56 11.45 -3.73
C GLY A 146 22.14 10.05 -3.92
N VAL A 147 21.33 9.06 -4.27
CA VAL A 147 21.73 7.66 -4.52
C VAL A 147 22.65 7.54 -5.74
N TRP A 148 22.59 8.47 -6.70
CA TRP A 148 23.44 8.49 -7.90
C TRP A 148 24.89 8.93 -7.64
N ALA A 149 25.22 9.35 -6.41
CA ALA A 149 26.59 9.66 -6.01
C ALA A 149 27.44 8.43 -5.73
N GLY A 150 26.86 7.24 -5.71
CA GLY A 150 27.53 5.98 -5.43
C GLY A 150 26.81 4.80 -6.06
N GLU A 151 26.86 3.66 -5.38
CA GLU A 151 26.21 2.43 -5.80
C GLU A 151 25.01 2.13 -4.91
N PHE A 152 23.95 1.63 -5.50
CA PHE A 152 22.74 1.19 -4.78
C PHE A 152 21.97 0.15 -5.60
N ALA A 153 21.31 -0.76 -4.91
CA ALA A 153 20.27 -1.57 -5.52
C ALA A 153 19.03 -0.70 -5.78
N SER A 154 18.39 -0.82 -6.95
CA SER A 154 17.10 -0.13 -7.12
C SER A 154 16.12 -0.59 -6.03
N PRO A 155 15.16 0.26 -5.59
CA PRO A 155 14.20 -0.15 -4.56
C PRO A 155 13.46 -1.43 -4.91
N GLU A 156 13.10 -1.60 -6.19
CA GLU A 156 12.48 -2.85 -6.69
C GLU A 156 13.41 -4.06 -6.54
N GLN A 157 14.72 -3.89 -6.85
CA GLN A 157 15.70 -4.98 -6.66
C GLN A 157 15.87 -5.30 -5.18
N TYR A 158 16.04 -4.29 -4.34
CA TYR A 158 16.17 -4.45 -2.90
C TYR A 158 15.00 -5.25 -2.31
N ARG A 159 13.75 -4.91 -2.66
CA ARG A 159 12.57 -5.68 -2.23
C ARG A 159 12.56 -7.13 -2.74
N ARG A 160 13.11 -7.38 -3.93
CA ARG A 160 13.26 -8.75 -4.45
C ARG A 160 14.26 -9.54 -3.64
N ASP A 161 15.40 -8.95 -3.36
CA ASP A 161 16.49 -9.59 -2.62
C ASP A 161 16.08 -9.90 -1.18
N GLU A 162 15.45 -8.94 -0.47
CA GLU A 162 14.89 -9.20 0.86
C GLU A 162 13.88 -10.37 0.87
N ARG A 163 12.99 -10.44 -0.13
CA ARG A 163 12.05 -11.57 -0.22
C ARG A 163 12.73 -12.89 -0.51
N GLN A 164 13.83 -12.89 -1.26
CA GLN A 164 14.62 -14.09 -1.52
C GLN A 164 15.37 -14.53 -0.28
N GLU A 165 15.97 -13.62 0.45
CA GLU A 165 16.65 -13.87 1.73
C GLU A 165 15.67 -14.45 2.76
N GLN A 166 14.50 -13.85 2.93
CA GLN A 166 13.44 -14.36 3.81
C GLN A 166 12.94 -15.76 3.42
N ARG A 167 12.97 -16.11 2.13
CA ARG A 167 12.63 -17.45 1.64
C ARG A 167 13.80 -18.43 1.73
N ALA A 168 15.02 -17.94 1.59
CA ALA A 168 16.24 -18.73 1.64
C ALA A 168 16.74 -18.94 3.07
N GLU A 169 16.37 -18.06 4.01
CA GLU A 169 16.56 -18.38 5.42
C GLU A 169 15.74 -19.65 5.69
N PRO A 170 16.42 -20.83 5.89
CA PRO A 170 15.71 -21.97 6.43
C PRO A 170 15.07 -21.41 7.69
N GLN A 171 13.78 -21.67 7.91
CA GLN A 171 13.22 -21.48 9.25
C GLN A 171 14.30 -21.97 10.18
N ARG A 172 15.04 -21.03 10.76
CA ARG A 172 15.92 -21.37 11.87
C ARG A 172 14.92 -21.97 12.83
N SER A 173 14.86 -23.31 12.80
CA SER A 173 14.46 -24.03 13.97
C SER A 173 15.36 -23.41 15.04
N GLU A 174 14.81 -22.47 15.80
CA GLU A 174 15.40 -22.12 17.07
C GLU A 174 15.84 -23.46 17.67
N PRO A 175 17.09 -23.57 18.15
CA PRO A 175 17.47 -24.78 18.84
C PRO A 175 16.30 -25.02 19.77
N THR A 176 15.63 -26.14 19.60
CA THR A 176 14.61 -26.62 20.53
C THR A 176 15.32 -26.77 21.88
N GLU A 177 15.66 -25.65 22.53
CA GLU A 177 15.58 -25.63 23.97
C GLU A 177 14.15 -26.04 24.21
N ARG A 178 14.03 -27.25 24.71
CA ARG A 178 12.81 -27.79 25.25
C ARG A 178 12.21 -26.76 26.20
N TYR A 179 11.54 -25.77 25.61
CA TYR A 179 10.62 -24.95 26.35
C TYR A 179 9.45 -25.89 26.63
N SER A 180 9.56 -26.48 27.81
CA SER A 180 8.54 -27.30 28.42
C SER A 180 7.20 -26.61 28.22
N GLU A 181 6.33 -27.29 27.46
CA GLU A 181 4.90 -26.98 27.34
C GLU A 181 4.24 -26.72 28.70
N PRO A 182 3.97 -25.47 29.08
CA PRO A 182 2.90 -25.23 30.03
C PRO A 182 1.82 -24.33 29.49
N ALA A 183 2.02 -23.56 28.40
CA ALA A 183 1.07 -22.54 27.99
C ALA A 183 -0.03 -23.04 27.01
N GLN A 184 0.18 -24.16 26.31
CA GLN A 184 -0.83 -24.68 25.37
C GLN A 184 -1.86 -25.62 26.04
N ARG A 185 -1.68 -25.96 27.32
CA ARG A 185 -2.65 -26.77 28.08
C ARG A 185 -3.67 -25.98 28.88
N ALA A 186 -3.50 -24.67 29.00
CA ALA A 186 -4.52 -23.82 29.62
C ALA A 186 -5.74 -23.74 28.67
N GLY A 187 -6.86 -24.33 29.11
CA GLY A 187 -8.11 -24.37 28.34
C GLY A 187 -8.40 -25.66 27.58
N ARG A 188 -7.40 -26.54 27.36
CA ARG A 188 -7.63 -27.87 26.77
C ARG A 188 -8.21 -28.82 27.82
N ARG A 189 -9.37 -29.36 27.56
CA ARG A 189 -9.91 -30.51 28.32
C ARG A 189 -9.37 -31.81 27.74
N ASP A 190 -9.10 -32.81 28.55
CA ASP A 190 -8.63 -34.11 28.07
C ASP A 190 -9.62 -34.67 27.04
N GLY A 191 -9.09 -35.04 25.86
CA GLY A 191 -9.87 -35.53 24.72
C GLY A 191 -10.48 -34.46 23.83
N CYS A 192 -10.17 -33.16 24.02
CA CYS A 192 -10.63 -32.08 23.16
C CYS A 192 -9.48 -31.58 22.25
N ASP A 193 -9.31 -32.21 21.09
CA ASP A 193 -8.18 -32.03 20.22
C ASP A 193 -8.47 -31.18 18.97
N ILE A 194 -9.67 -30.62 18.85
CA ILE A 194 -10.03 -29.78 17.70
C ILE A 194 -9.77 -28.32 18.03
N LYS A 195 -8.92 -27.68 17.25
CA LYS A 195 -8.54 -26.27 17.41
C LYS A 195 -9.51 -25.37 16.65
N GLY A 196 -10.14 -24.42 17.32
CA GLY A 196 -10.99 -23.41 16.67
C GLY A 196 -10.36 -22.04 16.73
N ASN A 197 -9.89 -21.53 15.58
CA ASN A 197 -9.26 -20.22 15.47
C ASN A 197 -10.11 -19.21 14.69
N VAL A 198 -9.91 -17.92 14.96
CA VAL A 198 -10.54 -16.81 14.25
C VAL A 198 -9.54 -16.21 13.26
N SER A 199 -9.80 -16.37 11.97
CA SER A 199 -8.92 -15.81 10.93
C SER A 199 -8.84 -14.28 11.02
N ALA A 200 -7.84 -13.67 10.36
CA ALA A 200 -7.70 -12.22 10.30
C ALA A 200 -8.94 -11.49 9.73
N ARG A 201 -9.80 -12.21 8.99
CA ARG A 201 -11.07 -11.69 8.45
C ARG A 201 -12.29 -12.00 9.33
N GLY A 202 -12.06 -12.45 10.57
CA GLY A 202 -13.14 -12.77 11.51
C GLY A 202 -13.84 -14.12 11.25
N ALA A 203 -13.39 -14.94 10.31
CA ALA A 203 -14.01 -16.24 10.04
C ALA A 203 -13.57 -17.26 11.09
N LYS A 204 -14.56 -17.95 11.69
CA LYS A 204 -14.37 -19.04 12.65
C LYS A 204 -14.11 -20.35 11.91
N ILE A 205 -12.91 -20.90 12.07
CA ILE A 205 -12.47 -22.13 11.38
C ILE A 205 -12.00 -23.14 12.43
N TYR A 206 -12.45 -24.41 12.34
CA TYR A 206 -11.93 -25.44 13.19
C TYR A 206 -10.97 -26.38 12.42
N HIS A 207 -9.93 -26.84 13.10
CA HIS A 207 -8.91 -27.75 12.56
C HIS A 207 -8.88 -29.02 13.40
N THR A 208 -9.07 -30.16 12.74
CA THR A 208 -8.87 -31.50 13.35
C THR A 208 -7.39 -31.85 13.31
N PRO A 209 -6.93 -32.83 14.14
CA PRO A 209 -5.52 -33.27 14.11
C PRO A 209 -5.01 -33.68 12.74
N ASP A 210 -5.90 -34.15 11.85
CA ASP A 210 -5.56 -34.57 10.49
C ASP A 210 -5.53 -33.40 9.48
N SER A 211 -5.88 -32.19 9.86
CA SER A 211 -5.88 -31.05 8.95
C SER A 211 -4.49 -30.50 8.74
N ALA A 212 -4.15 -30.13 7.48
CA ALA A 212 -2.83 -29.67 7.06
C ALA A 212 -2.30 -28.45 7.86
N SER A 213 -3.19 -27.62 8.43
CA SER A 213 -2.83 -26.45 9.21
C SER A 213 -2.99 -26.66 10.73
N TYR A 214 -3.13 -27.90 11.17
CA TYR A 214 -3.39 -28.17 12.59
C TYR A 214 -2.20 -27.73 13.47
N ASP A 215 -1.00 -28.14 13.13
CA ASP A 215 0.20 -27.85 13.94
C ASP A 215 0.54 -26.37 13.96
N GLU A 216 0.28 -25.67 12.86
CA GLU A 216 0.50 -24.24 12.73
C GLU A 216 -0.56 -23.38 13.46
N THR A 217 -1.71 -23.98 13.80
CA THR A 217 -2.79 -23.26 14.47
C THR A 217 -2.53 -23.18 15.98
N VAL A 218 -2.33 -21.99 16.48
CA VAL A 218 -2.24 -21.69 17.93
C VAL A 218 -3.57 -21.10 18.36
N ILE A 219 -4.07 -21.51 19.54
CA ILE A 219 -5.33 -21.02 20.14
C ILE A 219 -5.05 -19.84 21.05
N ASP A 220 -5.67 -18.71 20.73
CA ASP A 220 -5.67 -17.50 21.56
C ASP A 220 -7.09 -17.26 22.10
N GLU A 221 -7.31 -17.68 23.34
CA GLU A 221 -8.61 -17.55 24.00
C GLU A 221 -9.08 -16.10 24.18
N SER A 222 -8.14 -15.15 24.25
CA SER A 222 -8.47 -13.72 24.37
C SER A 222 -9.16 -13.18 23.11
N ARG A 223 -8.97 -13.86 21.96
CA ARG A 223 -9.63 -13.56 20.68
C ARG A 223 -10.93 -14.35 20.48
N GLY A 224 -11.38 -15.07 21.51
CA GLY A 224 -12.56 -15.94 21.44
C GLY A 224 -12.31 -17.27 20.72
N GLU A 225 -11.04 -17.63 20.52
CA GLU A 225 -10.62 -18.93 20.01
C GLU A 225 -10.72 -19.98 21.12
N ARG A 226 -10.95 -21.25 20.78
CA ARG A 226 -11.11 -22.30 21.80
C ARG A 226 -10.92 -23.69 21.24
N TRP A 227 -10.80 -24.65 22.17
CA TRP A 227 -10.76 -26.07 21.87
C TRP A 227 -12.16 -26.67 21.83
N PHE A 228 -12.34 -27.70 20.99
CA PHE A 228 -13.57 -28.49 20.88
C PHE A 228 -13.24 -29.97 21.00
N CYS A 229 -14.17 -30.73 21.54
CA CYS A 229 -14.01 -32.17 21.72
C CYS A 229 -14.55 -32.96 20.52
N THR A 230 -15.47 -32.37 19.73
CA THR A 230 -16.02 -32.99 18.52
C THR A 230 -16.27 -31.94 17.46
N GLU A 231 -16.24 -32.36 16.19
CA GLU A 231 -16.59 -31.50 15.06
C GLU A 231 -18.05 -31.03 15.12
N THR A 232 -18.95 -31.87 15.69
CA THR A 232 -20.37 -31.51 15.87
C THR A 232 -20.50 -30.34 16.84
N GLU A 233 -19.73 -30.35 17.93
CA GLU A 233 -19.66 -29.25 18.86
C GLU A 233 -19.14 -27.96 18.17
N ALA A 234 -18.05 -28.06 17.42
CA ALA A 234 -17.48 -26.93 16.68
C ALA A 234 -18.49 -26.32 15.70
N ARG A 235 -19.17 -27.15 14.93
CA ARG A 235 -20.20 -26.71 13.98
C ARG A 235 -21.40 -26.10 14.67
N GLY A 236 -21.87 -26.71 15.75
CA GLY A 236 -22.97 -26.18 16.57
C GLY A 236 -22.66 -24.82 17.20
N ALA A 237 -21.39 -24.54 17.47
CA ALA A 237 -20.88 -23.25 17.93
C ALA A 237 -20.62 -22.23 16.81
N GLY A 238 -20.97 -22.54 15.54
CA GLY A 238 -20.84 -21.66 14.40
C GLY A 238 -19.45 -21.65 13.73
N TRP A 239 -18.66 -22.71 13.97
CA TRP A 239 -17.36 -22.89 13.33
C TRP A 239 -17.49 -23.79 12.10
N ARG A 240 -16.66 -23.57 11.08
CA ARG A 240 -16.65 -24.38 9.86
C ARG A 240 -15.29 -25.04 9.62
N ALA A 241 -15.26 -26.12 8.87
CA ALA A 241 -14.03 -26.72 8.40
C ALA A 241 -13.25 -25.77 7.45
N PRO A 242 -11.93 -25.93 7.33
CA PRO A 242 -11.15 -25.26 6.30
C PRO A 242 -11.71 -25.60 4.92
N ARG A 243 -11.62 -24.67 3.98
CA ARG A 243 -11.91 -24.99 2.57
C ARG A 243 -10.80 -25.91 2.06
N ALA A 244 -11.19 -27.02 1.43
CA ALA A 244 -10.24 -27.87 0.74
C ALA A 244 -9.47 -27.00 -0.28
N SER A 245 -8.14 -26.98 -0.21
CA SER A 245 -7.33 -26.39 -1.26
C SER A 245 -7.59 -27.20 -2.53
N ALA A 246 -8.18 -26.59 -3.56
CA ALA A 246 -8.20 -27.18 -4.89
C ALA A 246 -6.74 -27.41 -5.31
N ARG A 247 -6.38 -28.68 -5.52
CA ARG A 247 -5.09 -29.07 -6.09
C ARG A 247 -5.04 -28.70 -7.57
#